data_f21c00dece2283f2e11ffb2f01736a75
#
_entry.id   f21c00dece2283f2e11ffb2f01736a75
#
_cell.length_a   1.000
_cell.length_b   1.000
_cell.length_c   1.000
_cell.angle_alpha   90.00
_cell.angle_beta   90.00
_cell.angle_gamma   90.00
#
_symmetry.space_group_name_H-M   'P 1'
#
loop_
_entity.id
_entity.type
_entity.pdbx_description
1 polymer ?
#
loop_
_entity_poly.entity_id
_entity_poly.type
_entity_poly.pdbx_seq_one_letter_code
_entity_poly.pdbx_strand_id
1 'polypeptide(L)'
;MSGVRTREAGEVFGPRTALFADVLSVGLATSLVCLPLVTAPAALSTACAVLRGAGQDRPVTAGRYFALLRQRLRAGDLVAGAVALAGLLLFAADLALAGAGLPGATVFAATAAAIAACAAVVALRACARPESLTDWRAAVREAARDAGADVGGSGLVLLAVATAALCAWMLLPLAFLAPGPLALALTAVDVRRSAAVPR
;
A
#
# COMPACT_ATOMS: atom_id res chain seq x y z
N MET A 1 22.41 -30.72 10.58
CA MET A 1 21.31 -31.70 10.65
C MET A 1 20.15 -31.04 9.90
N SER A 2 19.95 -31.45 8.63
CA SER A 2 18.90 -30.91 7.76
C SER A 2 17.57 -31.53 8.16
N GLY A 3 16.73 -30.77 8.83
CA GLY A 3 15.35 -31.17 9.11
C GLY A 3 14.56 -31.25 7.81
N VAL A 4 14.40 -32.46 7.29
CA VAL A 4 13.42 -32.76 6.22
C VAL A 4 12.04 -32.46 6.80
N ARG A 5 11.42 -31.34 6.41
CA ARG A 5 10.00 -31.11 6.69
C ARG A 5 9.22 -32.23 6.02
N THR A 6 8.70 -33.12 6.81
CA THR A 6 7.71 -34.10 6.39
C THR A 6 6.50 -33.35 5.85
N ARG A 7 6.25 -33.52 4.55
CA ARG A 7 5.07 -33.00 3.85
C ARG A 7 3.85 -33.66 4.50
N GLU A 8 3.06 -32.87 5.24
CA GLU A 8 1.79 -33.38 5.76
C GLU A 8 0.86 -33.74 4.59
N ALA A 9 0.25 -34.92 4.66
CA ALA A 9 -0.60 -35.53 3.63
C ALA A 9 -1.94 -34.79 3.47
N GLY A 10 -1.91 -33.47 3.41
CA GLY A 10 -3.05 -32.55 3.22
C GLY A 10 -2.72 -31.33 2.39
N GLU A 11 -1.46 -31.09 2.03
CA GLU A 11 -1.08 -29.99 1.13
C GLU A 11 -1.41 -30.33 -0.32
N VAL A 12 -2.65 -30.11 -0.71
CA VAL A 12 -3.10 -30.21 -2.12
C VAL A 12 -2.46 -29.11 -2.99
N PHE A 13 -1.93 -28.04 -2.36
CA PHE A 13 -1.35 -26.89 -3.01
C PHE A 13 0.11 -26.68 -2.62
N GLY A 14 0.96 -26.37 -3.60
CA GLY A 14 2.39 -26.11 -3.36
C GLY A 14 2.63 -24.80 -2.57
N PRO A 15 3.85 -24.57 -2.05
CA PRO A 15 4.17 -23.41 -1.19
C PRO A 15 3.86 -22.04 -1.82
N ARG A 16 3.84 -21.95 -3.14
CA ARG A 16 3.50 -20.71 -3.86
C ARG A 16 1.99 -20.40 -3.82
N THR A 17 1.15 -21.42 -3.87
CA THR A 17 -0.31 -21.25 -3.78
C THR A 17 -0.75 -20.93 -2.36
N ALA A 18 -0.08 -21.50 -1.35
CA ALA A 18 -0.30 -21.14 0.05
C ALA A 18 0.05 -19.66 0.29
N LEU A 19 1.22 -19.20 -0.19
CA LEU A 19 1.61 -17.80 -0.10
C LEU A 19 0.59 -16.87 -0.80
N PHE A 20 0.09 -17.28 -1.97
CA PHE A 20 -0.90 -16.50 -2.70
C PHE A 20 -2.22 -16.38 -1.91
N ALA A 21 -2.71 -17.48 -1.32
CA ALA A 21 -3.90 -17.46 -0.48
C ALA A 21 -3.70 -16.57 0.76
N ASP A 22 -2.53 -16.60 1.36
CA ASP A 22 -2.17 -15.77 2.52
C ASP A 22 -2.15 -14.27 2.13
N VAL A 23 -1.56 -13.91 0.99
CA VAL A 23 -1.57 -12.54 0.46
C VAL A 23 -3.00 -12.05 0.22
N LEU A 24 -3.87 -12.90 -0.34
CA LEU A 24 -5.27 -12.55 -0.56
C LEU A 24 -6.03 -12.38 0.77
N SER A 25 -5.77 -13.24 1.76
CA SER A 25 -6.40 -13.14 3.08
C SER A 25 -6.01 -11.84 3.81
N VAL A 26 -4.73 -11.45 3.75
CA VAL A 26 -4.24 -10.17 4.27
C VAL A 26 -4.82 -9.00 3.46
N GLY A 27 -4.94 -9.15 2.13
CA GLY A 27 -5.57 -8.15 1.27
C GLY A 27 -7.03 -7.89 1.66
N LEU A 28 -7.82 -8.96 1.86
CA LEU A 28 -9.22 -8.86 2.29
C LEU A 28 -9.33 -8.22 3.68
N ALA A 29 -8.50 -8.64 4.64
CA ALA A 29 -8.45 -8.03 5.96
C ALA A 29 -8.11 -6.54 5.89
N THR A 30 -7.16 -6.16 5.03
CA THR A 30 -6.79 -4.77 4.79
C THR A 30 -7.94 -3.97 4.21
N SER A 31 -8.67 -4.51 3.23
CA SER A 31 -9.85 -3.85 2.64
C SER A 31 -10.94 -3.56 3.65
N LEU A 32 -11.23 -4.53 4.53
CA LEU A 32 -12.22 -4.35 5.61
C LEU A 32 -11.80 -3.21 6.56
N VAL A 33 -10.52 -3.13 6.90
CA VAL A 33 -9.99 -2.08 7.77
C VAL A 33 -9.91 -0.72 7.05
N CYS A 34 -9.80 -0.71 5.72
CA CYS A 34 -9.80 0.52 4.92
C CYS A 34 -11.20 1.11 4.70
N LEU A 35 -12.28 0.43 5.10
CA LEU A 35 -13.65 0.98 4.97
C LEU A 35 -13.80 2.37 5.62
N PRO A 36 -13.32 2.62 6.84
CA PRO A 36 -13.14 3.98 7.30
C PRO A 36 -11.83 4.52 6.71
N LEU A 37 -11.88 5.30 5.63
CA LEU A 37 -10.70 5.80 4.88
C LEU A 37 -9.57 6.35 5.77
N VAL A 38 -9.92 6.83 6.96
CA VAL A 38 -8.94 7.34 7.96
C VAL A 38 -7.98 6.24 8.44
N THR A 39 -8.38 4.98 8.40
CA THR A 39 -7.51 3.86 8.82
C THR A 39 -6.69 3.29 7.66
N ALA A 40 -6.91 3.74 6.42
CA ALA A 40 -6.25 3.20 5.24
C ALA A 40 -4.70 3.25 5.30
N PRO A 41 -4.03 4.35 5.71
CA PRO A 41 -2.57 4.35 5.84
C PRO A 41 -2.05 3.34 6.86
N ALA A 42 -2.72 3.23 8.02
CA ALA A 42 -2.37 2.26 9.06
C ALA A 42 -2.58 0.82 8.59
N ALA A 43 -3.69 0.56 7.88
CA ALA A 43 -4.02 -0.74 7.32
C ALA A 43 -2.99 -1.18 6.27
N LEU A 44 -2.68 -0.32 5.29
CA LEU A 44 -1.68 -0.60 4.25
C LEU A 44 -0.28 -0.79 4.82
N SER A 45 0.16 0.07 5.73
CA SER A 45 1.50 -0.06 6.33
C SER A 45 1.62 -1.33 7.18
N THR A 46 0.54 -1.77 7.84
CA THR A 46 0.50 -3.06 8.54
C THR A 46 0.56 -4.24 7.58
N ALA A 47 -0.17 -4.17 6.45
CA ALA A 47 -0.10 -5.19 5.40
C ALA A 47 1.33 -5.32 4.84
N CYS A 48 1.96 -4.20 4.51
CA CYS A 48 3.36 -4.18 4.05
C CYS A 48 4.31 -4.80 5.08
N ALA A 49 4.12 -4.51 6.38
CA ALA A 49 4.95 -5.08 7.46
C ALA A 49 4.76 -6.60 7.59
N VAL A 50 3.54 -7.11 7.47
CA VAL A 50 3.25 -8.55 7.49
C VAL A 50 3.86 -9.24 6.29
N LEU A 51 3.67 -8.69 5.08
CA LEU A 51 4.19 -9.26 3.84
C LEU A 51 5.73 -9.23 3.78
N ARG A 52 6.37 -8.19 4.31
CA ARG A 52 7.84 -8.16 4.47
C ARG A 52 8.35 -9.29 5.37
N GLY A 53 7.54 -9.69 6.35
CA GLY A 53 7.84 -10.83 7.22
C GLY A 53 7.90 -12.17 6.48
N ALA A 54 7.24 -12.31 5.33
CA ALA A 54 7.31 -13.52 4.50
C ALA A 54 8.74 -13.85 4.04
N GLY A 55 9.52 -12.83 3.68
CA GLY A 55 10.94 -12.99 3.33
C GLY A 55 11.84 -13.35 4.52
N GLN A 56 11.32 -13.38 5.75
CA GLN A 56 11.99 -13.73 6.99
C GLN A 56 11.43 -15.03 7.62
N ASP A 57 10.80 -15.88 6.82
CA ASP A 57 10.13 -17.12 7.25
C ASP A 57 9.07 -16.92 8.36
N ARG A 58 8.50 -15.71 8.46
CA ARG A 58 7.44 -15.43 9.42
C ARG A 58 6.07 -15.68 8.77
N PRO A 59 5.11 -16.27 9.50
CA PRO A 59 3.81 -16.59 8.94
C PRO A 59 3.07 -15.32 8.49
N VAL A 60 2.51 -15.36 7.28
CA VAL A 60 1.67 -14.31 6.70
C VAL A 60 0.22 -14.73 6.95
N THR A 61 -0.36 -14.29 8.06
CA THR A 61 -1.73 -14.65 8.42
C THR A 61 -2.56 -13.42 8.76
N ALA A 62 -3.86 -13.47 8.49
CA ALA A 62 -4.81 -12.41 8.88
C ALA A 62 -4.81 -12.18 10.41
N GLY A 63 -4.65 -13.24 11.21
CA GLY A 63 -4.54 -13.12 12.67
C GLY A 63 -3.37 -12.25 13.12
N ARG A 64 -2.19 -12.46 12.50
CA ARG A 64 -1.00 -11.64 12.75
C ARG A 64 -1.21 -10.19 12.29
N TYR A 65 -1.89 -9.99 11.15
CA TYR A 65 -2.24 -8.68 10.65
C TYR A 65 -3.06 -7.90 11.69
N PHE A 66 -4.16 -8.49 12.20
CA PHE A 66 -5.01 -7.83 13.20
C PHE A 66 -4.29 -7.61 14.54
N ALA A 67 -3.44 -8.54 14.97
CA ALA A 67 -2.64 -8.38 16.18
C ALA A 67 -1.69 -7.18 16.06
N LEU A 68 -0.97 -7.05 14.94
CA LEU A 68 -0.08 -5.92 14.68
C LEU A 68 -0.86 -4.60 14.54
N LEU A 69 -1.97 -4.61 13.82
CA LEU A 69 -2.81 -3.43 13.63
C LEU A 69 -3.32 -2.89 14.97
N ARG A 70 -3.86 -3.77 15.83
CA ARG A 70 -4.37 -3.40 17.15
C ARG A 70 -3.30 -2.82 18.07
N GLN A 71 -2.08 -3.35 18.00
CA GLN A 71 -0.95 -2.85 18.79
C GLN A 71 -0.45 -1.47 18.30
N ARG A 72 -0.71 -1.15 17.03
CA ARG A 72 -0.19 0.04 16.35
C ARG A 72 -1.12 1.23 16.34
N LEU A 73 -2.45 1.03 16.40
CA LEU A 73 -3.41 2.13 16.30
C LEU A 73 -3.12 3.20 17.37
N ARG A 74 -2.41 4.24 16.96
CA ARG A 74 -2.01 5.39 17.77
C ARG A 74 -2.59 6.66 17.18
N ALA A 75 -2.56 7.74 17.95
CA ALA A 75 -3.00 9.04 17.47
C ALA A 75 -2.30 9.49 16.17
N GLY A 76 -1.01 9.15 16.00
CA GLY A 76 -0.24 9.43 14.79
C GLY A 76 -0.80 8.76 13.53
N ASP A 77 -1.31 7.53 13.64
CA ASP A 77 -1.94 6.81 12.53
C ASP A 77 -3.27 7.47 12.10
N LEU A 78 -4.05 7.94 13.07
CA LEU A 78 -5.30 8.68 12.81
C LEU A 78 -5.02 10.03 12.16
N VAL A 79 -3.96 10.73 12.59
CA VAL A 79 -3.54 11.99 11.96
C VAL A 79 -3.09 11.74 10.52
N ALA A 80 -2.27 10.71 10.27
CA ALA A 80 -1.87 10.36 8.90
C ALA A 80 -3.09 10.03 8.03
N GLY A 81 -4.06 9.30 8.57
CA GLY A 81 -5.31 9.00 7.89
C GLY A 81 -6.18 10.24 7.64
N ALA A 82 -6.29 11.15 8.60
CA ALA A 82 -7.02 12.41 8.42
C ALA A 82 -6.38 13.29 7.34
N VAL A 83 -5.06 13.37 7.29
CA VAL A 83 -4.32 14.08 6.24
C VAL A 83 -4.56 13.45 4.87
N ALA A 84 -4.52 12.12 4.78
CA ALA A 84 -4.79 11.40 3.53
C ALA A 84 -6.24 11.64 3.05
N LEU A 85 -7.21 11.60 3.97
CA LEU A 85 -8.61 11.87 3.66
C LEU A 85 -8.81 13.33 3.21
N ALA A 86 -8.20 14.30 3.89
CA ALA A 86 -8.25 15.70 3.50
C ALA A 86 -7.67 15.91 2.09
N GLY A 87 -6.54 15.29 1.77
CA GLY A 87 -5.95 15.32 0.43
C GLY A 87 -6.87 14.73 -0.64
N LEU A 88 -7.54 13.62 -0.34
CA LEU A 88 -8.51 13.00 -1.25
C LEU A 88 -9.73 13.89 -1.49
N LEU A 89 -10.25 14.52 -0.42
CA LEU A 89 -11.39 15.45 -0.53
C LEU A 89 -11.03 16.70 -1.32
N LEU A 90 -9.83 17.26 -1.11
CA LEU A 90 -9.33 18.39 -1.90
C LEU A 90 -9.22 18.02 -3.38
N PHE A 91 -8.66 16.85 -3.70
CA PHE A 91 -8.57 16.38 -5.08
C PHE A 91 -9.95 16.16 -5.71
N ALA A 92 -10.91 15.61 -4.96
CA ALA A 92 -12.29 15.49 -5.44
C ALA A 92 -12.95 16.84 -5.70
N ALA A 93 -12.70 17.84 -4.84
CA ALA A 93 -13.17 19.21 -5.04
C ALA A 93 -12.54 19.86 -6.29
N ASP A 94 -11.24 19.66 -6.52
CA ASP A 94 -10.54 20.14 -7.71
C ASP A 94 -11.14 19.55 -9.00
N LEU A 95 -11.44 18.24 -8.99
CA LEU A 95 -12.10 17.59 -10.13
C LEU A 95 -13.53 18.11 -10.35
N ALA A 96 -14.28 18.36 -9.29
CA ALA A 96 -15.62 18.94 -9.38
C ALA A 96 -15.59 20.36 -9.98
N LEU A 97 -14.62 21.20 -9.57
CA LEU A 97 -14.39 22.52 -10.12
C LEU A 97 -13.98 22.46 -11.60
N ALA A 98 -13.11 21.53 -11.97
CA ALA A 98 -12.74 21.32 -13.37
C ALA A 98 -13.95 20.90 -14.23
N GLY A 99 -14.89 20.13 -13.67
CA GLY A 99 -16.14 19.74 -14.33
C GLY A 99 -17.16 20.87 -14.49
N ALA A 100 -16.99 21.99 -13.79
CA ALA A 100 -17.92 23.15 -13.87
C ALA A 100 -17.77 24.00 -15.15
N GLY A 101 -16.88 23.62 -16.09
CA GLY A 101 -16.74 24.26 -17.39
C GLY A 101 -16.00 25.61 -17.38
N LEU A 102 -15.20 25.88 -16.37
CA LEU A 102 -14.38 27.08 -16.27
C LEU A 102 -13.32 27.16 -17.39
N PRO A 103 -13.02 28.37 -17.90
CA PRO A 103 -11.93 28.52 -18.86
C PRO A 103 -10.60 28.05 -18.23
N GLY A 104 -9.86 27.17 -18.93
CA GLY A 104 -8.64 26.55 -18.39
C GLY A 104 -8.85 25.29 -17.55
N ALA A 105 -10.06 24.77 -17.44
CA ALA A 105 -10.40 23.58 -16.65
C ALA A 105 -9.52 22.37 -16.95
N THR A 106 -9.13 22.15 -18.21
CA THR A 106 -8.27 21.04 -18.62
C THR A 106 -6.84 21.15 -18.04
N VAL A 107 -6.28 22.35 -18.06
CA VAL A 107 -4.92 22.60 -17.50
C VAL A 107 -4.98 22.44 -15.98
N PHE A 108 -6.00 22.99 -15.35
CA PHE A 108 -6.23 22.87 -13.92
C PHE A 108 -6.39 21.40 -13.49
N ALA A 109 -7.24 20.61 -14.18
CA ALA A 109 -7.43 19.20 -13.92
C ALA A 109 -6.14 18.39 -14.11
N ALA A 110 -5.37 18.67 -15.17
CA ALA A 110 -4.11 17.99 -15.42
C ALA A 110 -3.08 18.28 -14.30
N THR A 111 -3.00 19.53 -13.86
CA THR A 111 -2.10 19.93 -12.76
C THR A 111 -2.51 19.27 -11.44
N ALA A 112 -3.81 19.31 -11.10
CA ALA A 112 -4.34 18.66 -9.91
C ALA A 112 -4.08 17.14 -9.92
N ALA A 113 -4.29 16.48 -11.08
CA ALA A 113 -4.00 15.06 -11.25
C ALA A 113 -2.51 14.73 -11.08
N ALA A 114 -1.61 15.57 -11.61
CA ALA A 114 -0.17 15.39 -11.44
C ALA A 114 0.26 15.52 -9.97
N ILE A 115 -0.26 16.53 -9.26
CA ILE A 115 0.01 16.73 -7.83
C ILE A 115 -0.54 15.54 -7.02
N ALA A 116 -1.77 15.10 -7.30
CA ALA A 116 -2.38 13.95 -6.63
C ALA A 116 -1.59 12.66 -6.89
N ALA A 117 -1.10 12.42 -8.12
CA ALA A 117 -0.26 11.29 -8.45
C ALA A 117 1.06 11.30 -7.67
N CYS A 118 1.74 12.44 -7.60
CA CYS A 118 2.95 12.60 -6.80
C CYS A 118 2.69 12.34 -5.31
N ALA A 119 1.62 12.92 -4.76
CA ALA A 119 1.24 12.72 -3.37
C ALA A 119 0.89 11.26 -3.08
N ALA A 120 0.18 10.57 -3.98
CA ALA A 120 -0.14 9.16 -3.86
C ALA A 120 1.11 8.28 -3.86
N VAL A 121 2.08 8.54 -4.75
CA VAL A 121 3.37 7.82 -4.78
C VAL A 121 4.10 7.98 -3.45
N VAL A 122 4.22 9.20 -2.94
CA VAL A 122 4.88 9.47 -1.66
C VAL A 122 4.16 8.77 -0.51
N ALA A 123 2.82 8.87 -0.44
CA ALA A 123 2.01 8.25 0.60
C ALA A 123 2.14 6.72 0.59
N LEU A 124 2.06 6.09 -0.59
CA LEU A 124 2.17 4.64 -0.72
C LEU A 124 3.58 4.13 -0.41
N ARG A 125 4.62 4.85 -0.84
CA ARG A 125 6.00 4.54 -0.46
C ARG A 125 6.21 4.70 1.04
N ALA A 126 5.63 5.74 1.67
CA ALA A 126 5.69 5.90 3.11
C ALA A 126 5.03 4.72 3.86
N CYS A 127 3.89 4.22 3.38
CA CYS A 127 3.25 3.02 3.92
C CYS A 127 4.14 1.78 3.83
N ALA A 128 4.94 1.66 2.77
CA ALA A 128 5.85 0.52 2.60
C ALA A 128 7.05 0.55 3.55
N ARG A 129 7.39 1.69 4.13
CA ARG A 129 8.58 1.84 4.96
C ARG A 129 8.39 1.34 6.39
N PRO A 130 9.43 0.74 7.02
CA PRO A 130 9.37 0.33 8.42
C PRO A 130 9.19 1.50 9.38
N GLU A 131 9.71 2.69 9.05
CA GLU A 131 9.58 3.92 9.85
C GLU A 131 8.12 4.34 10.02
N SER A 132 7.23 4.01 9.07
CA SER A 132 5.79 4.26 9.19
C SER A 132 5.16 3.61 10.42
N LEU A 133 5.84 2.61 10.99
CA LEU A 133 5.40 1.91 12.19
C LEU A 133 5.61 2.74 13.48
N THR A 134 6.47 3.74 13.43
CA THR A 134 6.87 4.54 14.62
C THR A 134 6.74 6.04 14.42
N ASP A 135 7.14 6.54 13.23
CA ASP A 135 7.12 7.97 12.89
C ASP A 135 6.73 8.21 11.44
N TRP A 136 5.48 8.63 11.24
CA TRP A 136 4.96 8.97 9.92
C TRP A 136 5.68 10.14 9.25
N ARG A 137 6.16 11.12 10.03
CA ARG A 137 6.86 12.28 9.47
C ARG A 137 8.21 11.87 8.88
N ALA A 138 8.92 10.99 9.55
CA ALA A 138 10.16 10.41 9.04
C ALA A 138 9.88 9.59 7.77
N ALA A 139 8.88 8.70 7.82
CA ALA A 139 8.50 7.85 6.68
C ALA A 139 8.14 8.67 5.44
N VAL A 140 7.32 9.72 5.57
CA VAL A 140 6.92 10.58 4.46
C VAL A 140 8.11 11.36 3.91
N ARG A 141 8.98 11.89 4.78
CA ARG A 141 10.16 12.66 4.35
C ARG A 141 11.13 11.81 3.55
N GLU A 142 11.40 10.61 4.01
CA GLU A 142 12.27 9.67 3.30
C GLU A 142 11.61 9.15 2.01
N ALA A 143 10.30 8.86 2.04
CA ALA A 143 9.56 8.47 0.85
C ALA A 143 9.55 9.57 -0.23
N ALA A 144 9.46 10.83 0.16
CA ALA A 144 9.52 11.95 -0.77
C ALA A 144 10.91 12.09 -1.43
N ARG A 145 11.99 11.94 -0.66
CA ARG A 145 13.35 11.91 -1.21
C ARG A 145 13.54 10.77 -2.19
N ASP A 146 13.03 9.61 -1.82
CA ASP A 146 13.10 8.40 -2.63
C ASP A 146 12.28 8.49 -3.91
N ALA A 147 11.12 9.13 -3.85
CA ALA A 147 10.26 9.32 -5.01
C ALA A 147 10.96 10.17 -6.09
N GLY A 148 11.72 11.17 -5.67
CA GLY A 148 12.52 12.00 -6.59
C GLY A 148 13.80 11.33 -7.12
N ALA A 149 14.45 10.50 -6.28
CA ALA A 149 15.70 9.84 -6.65
C ALA A 149 15.50 8.56 -7.49
N ASP A 150 14.37 7.86 -7.30
CA ASP A 150 14.03 6.61 -8.01
C ASP A 150 12.76 6.77 -8.83
N VAL A 151 12.89 7.42 -9.98
CA VAL A 151 11.78 7.63 -10.93
C VAL A 151 11.23 6.29 -11.45
N GLY A 152 12.10 5.29 -11.66
CA GLY A 152 11.69 3.96 -12.12
C GLY A 152 10.80 3.24 -11.10
N GLY A 153 11.18 3.26 -9.83
CA GLY A 153 10.35 2.70 -8.76
C GLY A 153 9.04 3.48 -8.56
N SER A 154 9.05 4.81 -8.73
CA SER A 154 7.84 5.63 -8.69
C SER A 154 6.89 5.28 -9.84
N GLY A 155 7.41 5.03 -11.05
CA GLY A 155 6.64 4.56 -12.19
C GLY A 155 5.99 3.20 -11.95
N LEU A 156 6.71 2.26 -11.31
CA LEU A 156 6.16 0.95 -10.94
C LEU A 156 5.03 1.07 -9.91
N VAL A 157 5.15 1.96 -8.94
CA VAL A 157 4.07 2.23 -7.96
C VAL A 157 2.84 2.79 -8.66
N LEU A 158 3.01 3.78 -9.56
CA LEU A 158 1.90 4.32 -10.35
C LEU A 158 1.24 3.26 -11.24
N LEU A 159 2.04 2.41 -11.89
CA LEU A 159 1.53 1.30 -12.70
C LEU A 159 0.72 0.31 -11.84
N ALA A 160 1.21 -0.05 -10.66
CA ALA A 160 0.50 -0.93 -9.74
C ALA A 160 -0.84 -0.32 -9.28
N VAL A 161 -0.86 0.99 -8.96
CA VAL A 161 -2.10 1.71 -8.60
C VAL A 161 -3.06 1.77 -9.78
N ALA A 162 -2.57 2.10 -10.98
CA ALA A 162 -3.40 2.17 -12.18
C ALA A 162 -4.02 0.80 -12.51
N THR A 163 -3.24 -0.28 -12.40
CA THR A 163 -3.72 -1.65 -12.59
C THR A 163 -4.77 -2.02 -11.55
N ALA A 164 -4.52 -1.72 -10.27
CA ALA A 164 -5.47 -1.97 -9.19
C ALA A 164 -6.77 -1.18 -9.38
N ALA A 165 -6.68 0.09 -9.79
CA ALA A 165 -7.84 0.93 -10.08
C ALA A 165 -8.64 0.41 -11.27
N LEU A 166 -7.97 -0.02 -12.35
CA LEU A 166 -8.62 -0.61 -13.52
C LEU A 166 -9.33 -1.92 -13.17
N CYS A 167 -8.68 -2.80 -12.40
CA CYS A 167 -9.29 -4.04 -11.92
C CYS A 167 -10.51 -3.77 -11.03
N ALA A 168 -10.41 -2.78 -10.13
CA ALA A 168 -11.52 -2.37 -9.27
C ALA A 168 -12.68 -1.77 -10.06
N TRP A 169 -12.39 -1.03 -11.14
CA TRP A 169 -13.40 -0.48 -12.03
C TRP A 169 -14.14 -1.55 -12.79
N MET A 170 -13.42 -2.54 -13.32
CA MET A 170 -14.02 -3.61 -14.13
C MET A 170 -14.83 -4.60 -13.29
N LEU A 171 -14.36 -4.90 -12.07
CA LEU A 171 -14.97 -5.90 -11.20
C LEU A 171 -14.94 -5.41 -9.75
N LEU A 172 -16.05 -4.85 -9.29
CA LEU A 172 -16.19 -4.34 -7.93
C LEU A 172 -15.71 -5.32 -6.83
N PRO A 173 -15.96 -6.65 -6.92
CA PRO A 173 -15.43 -7.60 -5.95
C PRO A 173 -13.89 -7.66 -5.90
N LEU A 174 -13.20 -7.38 -7.01
CA LEU A 174 -11.73 -7.33 -7.07
C LEU A 174 -11.15 -6.12 -6.32
N ALA A 175 -11.93 -5.06 -6.13
CA ALA A 175 -11.52 -3.91 -5.31
C ALA A 175 -11.16 -4.34 -3.88
N PHE A 176 -11.89 -5.32 -3.33
CA PHE A 176 -11.62 -5.85 -1.98
C PHE A 176 -10.36 -6.73 -1.92
N LEU A 177 -9.90 -7.25 -3.04
CA LEU A 177 -8.69 -8.08 -3.11
C LEU A 177 -7.45 -7.26 -3.51
N ALA A 178 -7.64 -6.10 -4.15
CA ALA A 178 -6.57 -5.24 -4.66
C ALA A 178 -5.52 -4.80 -3.63
N PRO A 179 -5.83 -4.51 -2.34
CA PRO A 179 -4.82 -4.10 -1.35
C PRO A 179 -3.74 -5.15 -1.09
N GLY A 180 -4.02 -6.44 -1.22
CA GLY A 180 -3.04 -7.51 -1.05
C GLY A 180 -1.90 -7.45 -2.08
N PRO A 181 -2.18 -7.61 -3.38
CA PRO A 181 -1.20 -7.44 -4.44
C PRO A 181 -0.53 -6.07 -4.45
N LEU A 182 -1.27 -4.99 -4.14
CA LEU A 182 -0.70 -3.64 -4.03
C LEU A 182 0.34 -3.56 -2.91
N ALA A 183 0.04 -4.05 -1.72
CA ALA A 183 0.98 -4.08 -0.60
C ALA A 183 2.21 -4.96 -0.92
N LEU A 184 2.03 -6.07 -1.65
CA LEU A 184 3.13 -6.90 -2.12
C LEU A 184 4.02 -6.15 -3.11
N ALA A 185 3.44 -5.45 -4.09
CA ALA A 185 4.19 -4.64 -5.06
C ALA A 185 4.98 -3.52 -4.37
N LEU A 186 4.37 -2.82 -3.40
CA LEU A 186 5.02 -1.77 -2.63
C LEU A 186 6.21 -2.31 -1.82
N THR A 187 6.05 -3.45 -1.16
CA THR A 187 7.15 -4.09 -0.41
C THR A 187 8.26 -4.56 -1.32
N ALA A 188 7.95 -5.08 -2.51
CA ALA A 188 8.95 -5.51 -3.49
C ALA A 188 9.79 -4.33 -4.02
N VAL A 189 9.16 -3.19 -4.29
CA VAL A 189 9.86 -1.96 -4.72
C VAL A 189 10.80 -1.44 -3.61
N ASP A 190 10.33 -1.42 -2.35
CA ASP A 190 11.12 -0.95 -1.20
C ASP A 190 12.33 -1.87 -0.93
N VAL A 191 12.14 -3.20 -0.94
CA VAL A 191 13.21 -4.19 -0.74
C VAL A 191 14.24 -4.11 -1.87
N ARG A 192 13.80 -4.00 -3.14
CA ARG A 192 14.73 -3.84 -4.28
C ARG A 192 15.63 -2.64 -4.12
N ARG A 193 15.09 -1.51 -3.67
CA ARG A 193 15.86 -0.30 -3.45
C ARG A 193 16.85 -0.46 -2.30
N SER A 194 16.42 -1.02 -1.18
CA SER A 194 17.27 -1.26 -0.02
C SER A 194 18.47 -2.16 -0.35
N ALA A 195 18.30 -3.07 -1.31
CA ALA A 195 19.38 -3.93 -1.81
C ALA A 195 20.33 -3.23 -2.79
N ALA A 196 19.88 -2.17 -3.45
CA ALA A 196 20.67 -1.42 -4.45
C ALA A 196 21.57 -0.34 -3.83
N VAL A 197 21.35 0.05 -2.56
CA VAL A 197 22.19 1.03 -1.84
C VAL A 197 23.29 0.26 -1.09
N PRO A 198 24.58 0.33 -1.52
CA PRO A 198 25.68 -0.29 -0.79
C PRO A 198 25.80 0.40 0.59
N ARG A 199 25.97 -0.43 1.62
CA ARG A 199 26.25 0.02 3.00
C ARG A 199 27.67 0.52 3.15
#